data_a1e6c6346d4e610423675a107b822512
#
_entry.id   a1e6c6346d4e610423675a107b822512
#
_cell.length_a   1.000
_cell.length_b   1.000
_cell.length_c   1.000
_cell.angle_alpha   90.00
_cell.angle_beta   90.00
_cell.angle_gamma   90.00
#
_symmetry.space_group_name_H-M   'P 1'
#
loop_
_entity.id
_entity.type
_entity.pdbx_description
1 polymer ?
#
loop_
_entity_poly.entity_id
_entity_poly.type
_entity_poly.pdbx_seq_one_letter_code
_entity_poly.pdbx_strand_id
1 'polypeptide(L)'
;MIKIALIGKPNVGKSSLFNRISRRWDAITSDVSGTTRDIKKREVLINQTPALLIDTGGLDDANELFTTIKAKSLKAAREADIVLYMVDGKTLPDDEDKKLFYELQSSCPILALVVNKLDNDKSEEEMGWEFSNFGAHNLFFISVSHNRGTKKLINWIDSEIPKEEAPELELEEDDEFSLEDFIASEEIEIAEEEESNEIKVAIIGRVNVGKSSLLNALVGEDRSVVSPISGTTVDPVDEQFEYKDKLITFVDTAGIRKRGKIEGLEKHALQRTQKMLETADVALLVIDSSCEFKELDEKIAHLVDKFGLGVMIVLNKWDMAMYDYEKSVEKVRERFKFLSYAPVITISALTHQRVHKLNDKILEIYDNYSRRIPTSKLNEAIKIANSRHHLPSDNGQLIKIYFATQFETKPPRIALIMNRPKSLHFSTKRYLVNQLRGFFNFEGTQIILEPKKKKSNEDYDS
;
A
#
# COMPACT_ATOMS: atom_id res chain seq x y z
N MET A 1 14.36 4.77 17.56
CA MET A 1 14.13 4.94 16.10
C MET A 1 15.43 5.43 15.49
N ILE A 2 16.01 4.64 14.58
CA ILE A 2 17.30 4.92 13.95
C ILE A 2 17.17 6.10 12.99
N LYS A 3 18.11 7.04 13.06
CA LYS A 3 18.12 8.22 12.19
C LYS A 3 19.20 8.11 11.15
N ILE A 4 18.82 8.27 9.87
CA ILE A 4 19.74 8.21 8.72
C ILE A 4 19.73 9.56 8.04
N ALA A 5 20.87 10.26 8.05
CA ALA A 5 21.00 11.57 7.43
C ALA A 5 21.73 11.51 6.08
N LEU A 6 21.17 12.15 5.05
CA LEU A 6 21.81 12.36 3.75
C LEU A 6 22.44 13.74 3.74
N ILE A 7 23.76 13.80 3.63
CA ILE A 7 24.56 15.03 3.69
C ILE A 7 25.41 15.13 2.42
N GLY A 8 25.69 16.32 1.95
CA GLY A 8 26.53 16.59 0.77
C GLY A 8 26.19 17.93 0.14
N LYS A 9 27.02 18.36 -0.82
CA LYS A 9 26.84 19.61 -1.54
C LYS A 9 25.51 19.66 -2.34
N PRO A 10 25.03 20.84 -2.75
CA PRO A 10 23.92 20.97 -3.69
C PRO A 10 24.12 20.11 -4.94
N ASN A 11 23.04 19.61 -5.51
CA ASN A 11 23.01 18.88 -6.79
C ASN A 11 23.79 17.54 -6.85
N VAL A 12 24.30 17.01 -5.75
CA VAL A 12 24.95 15.68 -5.72
C VAL A 12 23.95 14.52 -5.81
N GLY A 13 22.64 14.79 -5.69
CA GLY A 13 21.59 13.81 -5.83
C GLY A 13 20.98 13.30 -4.52
N LYS A 14 21.13 14.03 -3.39
CA LYS A 14 20.54 13.68 -2.08
C LYS A 14 19.05 13.39 -2.15
N SER A 15 18.26 14.33 -2.66
CA SER A 15 16.80 14.17 -2.76
C SER A 15 16.38 13.03 -3.70
N SER A 16 17.17 12.75 -4.74
CA SER A 16 16.94 11.61 -5.62
C SER A 16 17.18 10.28 -4.90
N LEU A 17 18.25 10.17 -4.12
CA LEU A 17 18.53 9.00 -3.28
C LEU A 17 17.49 8.86 -2.18
N PHE A 18 17.15 9.95 -1.48
CA PHE A 18 16.09 9.99 -0.47
C PHE A 18 14.76 9.44 -1.01
N ASN A 19 14.30 9.93 -2.16
CA ASN A 19 13.06 9.46 -2.78
C ASN A 19 13.16 7.98 -3.18
N ARG A 20 14.32 7.53 -3.66
CA ARG A 20 14.53 6.14 -4.04
C ARG A 20 14.52 5.20 -2.86
N ILE A 21 15.23 5.53 -1.81
CA ILE A 21 15.25 4.78 -0.55
C ILE A 21 13.83 4.74 0.05
N SER A 22 13.15 5.88 0.11
CA SER A 22 11.79 5.99 0.63
C SER A 22 10.75 5.16 -0.15
N ARG A 23 10.96 4.94 -1.45
CA ARG A 23 10.09 4.07 -2.26
C ARG A 23 10.36 2.59 -2.05
N ARG A 24 11.60 2.22 -1.75
CA ARG A 24 11.98 0.82 -1.53
C ARG A 24 11.62 0.35 -0.13
N TRP A 25 11.87 1.18 0.85
CA TRP A 25 11.43 0.97 2.21
C TRP A 25 10.05 1.61 2.35
N ASP A 26 9.04 0.82 2.67
CA ASP A 26 7.66 1.31 2.78
C ASP A 26 7.62 2.57 3.66
N ALA A 27 7.37 3.71 3.03
CA ALA A 27 7.24 4.96 3.76
C ALA A 27 6.03 4.89 4.68
N ILE A 28 6.26 5.04 5.98
CA ILE A 28 5.27 4.84 7.04
C ILE A 28 4.28 6.01 7.10
N THR A 29 4.72 7.23 6.73
CA THR A 29 3.89 8.43 6.81
C THR A 29 4.10 9.37 5.64
N SER A 30 3.10 10.22 5.35
CA SER A 30 3.24 11.46 4.59
C SER A 30 4.27 12.35 5.28
N ASP A 31 5.01 13.14 4.50
CA ASP A 31 6.02 14.09 4.94
C ASP A 31 5.65 14.74 6.28
N VAL A 32 6.46 14.53 7.31
CA VAL A 32 6.29 15.22 8.59
C VAL A 32 6.66 16.67 8.36
N SER A 33 5.64 17.50 8.12
CA SER A 33 5.75 18.94 8.00
C SER A 33 6.10 19.54 9.36
N GLY A 34 7.37 19.52 9.70
CA GLY A 34 7.91 20.30 10.81
C GLY A 34 8.24 21.71 10.32
N THR A 35 7.81 22.72 11.06
CA THR A 35 7.84 24.16 10.84
C THR A 35 9.23 24.81 10.66
N THR A 36 10.14 24.19 9.94
CA THR A 36 11.36 24.82 9.43
C THR A 36 11.48 24.49 7.95
N ARG A 37 11.47 25.46 7.11
CA ARG A 37 11.33 25.45 5.63
C ARG A 37 12.30 24.55 4.84
N ASP A 38 13.21 23.76 5.49
CA ASP A 38 14.44 23.35 4.84
C ASP A 38 14.88 21.89 5.01
N ILE A 39 14.26 21.06 5.84
CA ILE A 39 14.69 19.65 6.06
C ILE A 39 13.52 18.71 5.82
N LYS A 40 13.66 17.82 4.82
CA LYS A 40 12.67 16.76 4.57
C LYS A 40 12.96 15.57 5.47
N LYS A 41 11.94 15.12 6.20
CA LYS A 41 12.02 13.94 7.06
C LYS A 41 10.96 12.93 6.63
N ARG A 42 11.32 11.65 6.62
CA ARG A 42 10.39 10.57 6.31
C ARG A 42 10.68 9.33 7.13
N GLU A 43 9.66 8.81 7.77
CA GLU A 43 9.74 7.54 8.46
C GLU A 43 9.62 6.39 7.46
N VAL A 44 10.52 5.41 7.58
CA VAL A 44 10.60 4.23 6.72
C VAL A 44 10.82 2.98 7.57
N LEU A 45 10.46 1.82 7.05
CA LEU A 45 10.78 0.53 7.66
C LEU A 45 11.97 -0.10 6.93
N ILE A 46 13.03 -0.34 7.67
CA ILE A 46 14.25 -1.01 7.17
C ILE A 46 14.37 -2.33 7.90
N ASN A 47 14.25 -3.47 7.21
CA ASN A 47 14.25 -4.80 7.85
C ASN A 47 13.34 -4.86 9.08
N GLN A 48 12.17 -4.21 8.99
CA GLN A 48 11.17 -4.12 10.05
C GLN A 48 11.54 -3.16 11.22
N THR A 49 12.69 -2.54 11.18
CA THR A 49 13.09 -1.53 12.18
C THR A 49 12.68 -0.13 11.70
N PRO A 50 11.91 0.64 12.50
CA PRO A 50 11.54 1.99 12.14
C PRO A 50 12.78 2.90 12.12
N ALA A 51 13.01 3.55 10.98
CA ALA A 51 14.07 4.50 10.76
C ALA A 51 13.55 5.84 10.26
N LEU A 52 14.21 6.92 10.63
CA LEU A 52 13.92 8.26 10.17
C LEU A 52 14.96 8.70 9.13
N LEU A 53 14.54 8.80 7.87
CA LEU A 53 15.35 9.41 6.82
C LEU A 53 15.29 10.93 6.92
N ILE A 54 16.45 11.59 6.83
CA ILE A 54 16.61 13.03 6.91
C ILE A 54 17.35 13.51 5.66
N ASP A 55 16.67 14.29 4.80
CA ASP A 55 17.27 14.93 3.64
C ASP A 55 17.61 16.39 3.98
N THR A 56 18.92 16.68 3.99
CA THR A 56 19.40 18.06 4.21
C THR A 56 19.39 18.91 2.92
N GLY A 57 18.89 18.38 1.80
CA GLY A 57 18.89 19.02 0.48
C GLY A 57 17.90 20.17 0.30
N GLY A 58 16.95 20.38 1.23
CA GLY A 58 16.07 21.56 1.23
C GLY A 58 16.76 22.87 1.63
N LEU A 59 18.05 22.80 2.00
CA LEU A 59 18.89 23.93 2.41
C LEU A 59 19.62 24.62 1.24
N ASP A 60 19.30 24.24 0.01
CA ASP A 60 20.01 24.62 -1.20
C ASP A 60 19.51 25.95 -1.82
N ASP A 61 18.95 26.89 -1.04
CA ASP A 61 18.66 28.24 -1.53
C ASP A 61 19.98 28.94 -1.90
N ALA A 62 20.05 29.37 -3.17
CA ALA A 62 21.26 29.92 -3.83
C ALA A 62 21.87 31.18 -3.17
N ASN A 63 21.34 31.60 -2.04
CA ASN A 63 21.75 32.82 -1.31
C ASN A 63 22.23 32.53 0.15
N GLU A 64 22.25 31.29 0.64
CA GLU A 64 22.81 31.00 1.95
C GLU A 64 24.35 30.80 1.86
N LEU A 65 25.09 31.53 2.69
CA LEU A 65 26.55 31.36 2.82
C LEU A 65 26.89 29.90 3.17
N PHE A 66 27.85 29.32 2.46
CA PHE A 66 28.34 27.92 2.62
C PHE A 66 28.61 27.52 4.08
N THR A 67 28.99 28.46 4.94
CA THR A 67 29.18 28.27 6.38
C THR A 67 27.89 27.89 7.11
N THR A 68 26.73 28.40 6.69
CA THR A 68 25.43 28.11 7.30
C THR A 68 24.96 26.70 6.91
N ILE A 69 25.15 26.32 5.64
CA ILE A 69 24.84 24.95 5.15
C ILE A 69 25.70 23.91 5.88
N LYS A 70 26.99 24.19 6.04
CA LYS A 70 27.92 23.33 6.76
C LYS A 70 27.51 23.13 8.23
N ALA A 71 27.15 24.20 8.94
CA ALA A 71 26.72 24.15 10.33
C ALA A 71 25.43 23.31 10.52
N LYS A 72 24.45 23.48 9.62
CA LYS A 72 23.20 22.69 9.63
C LYS A 72 23.45 21.22 9.32
N SER A 73 24.31 20.91 8.34
CA SER A 73 24.71 19.55 7.97
C SER A 73 25.41 18.82 9.13
N LEU A 74 26.34 19.49 9.81
CA LEU A 74 27.04 18.95 10.98
C LEU A 74 26.07 18.73 12.17
N LYS A 75 25.07 19.60 12.34
CA LYS A 75 24.04 19.39 13.35
C LYS A 75 23.20 18.15 13.04
N ALA A 76 22.73 17.99 11.81
CA ALA A 76 21.98 16.81 11.39
C ALA A 76 22.81 15.52 11.53
N ALA A 77 24.12 15.58 11.23
CA ALA A 77 25.04 14.48 11.39
C ALA A 77 25.18 14.02 12.84
N ARG A 78 25.29 14.95 13.78
CA ARG A 78 25.43 14.63 15.22
C ARG A 78 24.16 14.00 15.82
N GLU A 79 23.01 14.27 15.23
CA GLU A 79 21.71 13.72 15.66
C GLU A 79 21.37 12.40 14.97
N ALA A 80 22.18 11.98 13.98
CA ALA A 80 21.96 10.77 13.18
C ALA A 80 22.82 9.61 13.66
N ASP A 81 22.26 8.40 13.59
CA ASP A 81 22.97 7.14 13.88
C ASP A 81 23.80 6.70 12.68
N ILE A 82 23.30 6.91 11.46
CA ILE A 82 23.98 6.61 10.20
C ILE A 82 24.02 7.88 9.33
N VAL A 83 25.18 8.19 8.81
CA VAL A 83 25.37 9.33 7.89
C VAL A 83 25.83 8.84 6.54
N LEU A 84 25.09 9.24 5.49
CA LEU A 84 25.45 9.04 4.10
C LEU A 84 25.99 10.35 3.54
N TYR A 85 27.32 10.47 3.46
CA TYR A 85 27.94 11.65 2.85
C TYR A 85 28.05 11.46 1.35
N MET A 86 27.28 12.27 0.61
CA MET A 86 27.16 12.17 -0.84
C MET A 86 28.04 13.19 -1.57
N VAL A 87 28.76 12.69 -2.57
CA VAL A 87 29.61 13.49 -3.48
C VAL A 87 29.26 13.19 -4.95
N ASP A 88 29.58 14.14 -5.83
CA ASP A 88 29.37 13.98 -7.28
C ASP A 88 30.56 13.25 -7.91
N GLY A 89 30.32 12.05 -8.46
CA GLY A 89 31.34 11.25 -9.11
C GLY A 89 31.80 11.74 -10.49
N LYS A 90 31.13 12.76 -11.06
CA LYS A 90 31.53 13.40 -12.33
C LYS A 90 32.53 14.53 -12.17
N THR A 91 32.78 14.98 -10.96
CA THR A 91 33.71 16.03 -10.61
C THR A 91 34.78 15.52 -9.64
N LEU A 92 35.98 16.03 -9.76
CA LEU A 92 37.04 15.74 -8.80
C LEU A 92 36.65 16.31 -7.43
N PRO A 93 36.88 15.54 -6.34
CA PRO A 93 36.61 16.04 -5.00
C PRO A 93 37.56 17.19 -4.66
N ASP A 94 37.01 18.26 -4.10
CA ASP A 94 37.82 19.40 -3.64
C ASP A 94 38.23 19.25 -2.17
N ASP A 95 39.10 20.19 -1.71
CA ASP A 95 39.61 20.20 -0.34
C ASP A 95 38.50 20.41 0.70
N GLU A 96 37.36 21.03 0.31
CA GLU A 96 36.23 21.23 1.20
C GLU A 96 35.47 19.95 1.41
N ASP A 97 35.30 19.11 0.36
CA ASP A 97 34.69 17.79 0.47
C ASP A 97 35.49 16.89 1.42
N LYS A 98 36.82 16.91 1.31
CA LYS A 98 37.72 16.16 2.20
C LYS A 98 37.64 16.64 3.65
N LYS A 99 37.71 17.97 3.86
CA LYS A 99 37.60 18.56 5.21
C LYS A 99 36.26 18.20 5.87
N LEU A 100 35.17 18.32 5.15
CA LEU A 100 33.83 17.98 5.67
C LEU A 100 33.73 16.48 5.99
N PHE A 101 34.22 15.63 5.11
CA PHE A 101 34.28 14.18 5.38
C PHE A 101 35.01 13.83 6.66
N TYR A 102 36.21 14.40 6.89
CA TYR A 102 37.00 14.15 8.12
C TYR A 102 36.31 14.70 9.37
N GLU A 103 35.64 15.85 9.27
CA GLU A 103 34.84 16.37 10.38
C GLU A 103 33.66 15.44 10.73
N LEU A 104 33.00 14.88 9.70
CA LEU A 104 31.90 13.91 9.87
C LEU A 104 32.45 12.59 10.47
N GLN A 105 33.58 12.09 9.99
CA GLN A 105 34.20 10.86 10.48
C GLN A 105 34.54 10.91 11.97
N SER A 106 34.92 12.08 12.49
CA SER A 106 35.19 12.28 13.90
C SER A 106 33.92 12.49 14.76
N SER A 107 32.80 12.77 14.15
CA SER A 107 31.56 13.19 14.84
C SER A 107 30.41 12.20 14.78
N CYS A 108 30.49 11.20 13.88
CA CYS A 108 29.38 10.27 13.60
C CYS A 108 29.77 8.83 13.90
N PRO A 109 28.91 8.03 14.51
CA PRO A 109 29.18 6.63 14.82
C PRO A 109 29.34 5.76 13.57
N ILE A 110 28.50 5.94 12.58
CA ILE A 110 28.49 5.18 11.33
C ILE A 110 28.44 6.15 10.15
N LEU A 111 29.48 6.14 9.32
CA LEU A 111 29.62 7.03 8.16
C LEU A 111 29.92 6.22 6.89
N ALA A 112 29.20 6.52 5.82
CA ALA A 112 29.50 6.05 4.47
C ALA A 112 29.77 7.20 3.51
N LEU A 113 30.80 7.07 2.68
CA LEU A 113 31.02 7.93 1.52
C LEU A 113 30.27 7.35 0.31
N VAL A 114 29.35 8.12 -0.24
CA VAL A 114 28.52 7.71 -1.37
C VAL A 114 28.83 8.58 -2.58
N VAL A 115 29.52 8.01 -3.54
CA VAL A 115 29.90 8.66 -4.80
C VAL A 115 28.78 8.41 -5.82
N ASN A 116 28.00 9.43 -6.13
CA ASN A 116 26.84 9.33 -7.02
C ASN A 116 27.16 9.80 -8.45
N LYS A 117 26.30 9.46 -9.42
CA LYS A 117 26.39 9.80 -10.83
C LYS A 117 27.47 9.05 -11.63
N LEU A 118 27.96 7.93 -11.13
CA LEU A 118 28.82 7.02 -11.87
C LEU A 118 27.96 6.04 -12.71
N ASP A 119 27.70 6.45 -13.94
CA ASP A 119 26.66 5.83 -14.76
C ASP A 119 27.11 4.50 -15.42
N ASN A 120 28.43 4.24 -15.50
CA ASN A 120 29.01 3.03 -16.10
C ASN A 120 30.31 2.60 -15.39
N ASP A 121 30.79 1.37 -15.69
CA ASP A 121 32.01 0.80 -15.08
C ASP A 121 33.26 1.61 -15.41
N LYS A 122 33.34 2.15 -16.62
CA LYS A 122 34.47 2.96 -17.07
C LYS A 122 34.62 4.23 -16.22
N SER A 123 33.51 4.92 -15.93
CA SER A 123 33.53 6.11 -15.06
C SER A 123 33.91 5.76 -13.63
N GLU A 124 33.57 4.57 -13.15
CA GLU A 124 33.97 4.07 -11.84
C GLU A 124 35.46 3.75 -11.77
N GLU A 125 36.04 3.14 -12.80
CA GLU A 125 37.46 2.86 -12.89
C GLU A 125 38.30 4.14 -12.99
N GLU A 126 37.86 5.11 -13.80
CA GLU A 126 38.60 6.38 -14.02
C GLU A 126 38.59 7.29 -12.78
N MET A 127 37.45 7.39 -12.09
CA MET A 127 37.25 8.34 -10.99
C MET A 127 37.34 7.72 -9.60
N GLY A 128 37.14 6.40 -9.50
CA GLY A 128 37.07 5.71 -8.21
C GLY A 128 38.31 5.83 -7.34
N TRP A 129 39.49 5.92 -7.97
CA TRP A 129 40.77 6.12 -7.30
C TRP A 129 40.80 7.41 -6.47
N GLU A 130 40.28 8.50 -7.00
CA GLU A 130 40.30 9.81 -6.31
C GLU A 130 39.47 9.79 -5.02
N PHE A 131 38.32 9.08 -5.07
CA PHE A 131 37.47 8.93 -3.88
C PHE A 131 37.96 7.90 -2.88
N SER A 132 38.77 6.92 -3.31
CA SER A 132 39.41 5.97 -2.40
C SER A 132 40.42 6.66 -1.49
N ASN A 133 41.02 7.77 -1.91
CA ASN A 133 41.96 8.58 -1.14
C ASN A 133 41.30 9.32 0.06
N PHE A 134 39.96 9.30 0.19
CA PHE A 134 39.32 9.78 1.42
C PHE A 134 39.58 8.88 2.64
N GLY A 135 39.99 7.65 2.44
CA GLY A 135 40.21 6.70 3.54
C GLY A 135 38.85 6.29 4.20
N ALA A 136 37.77 6.34 3.46
CA ALA A 136 36.45 5.93 3.95
C ALA A 136 36.39 4.41 4.15
N HIS A 137 36.03 3.94 5.36
CA HIS A 137 35.80 2.52 5.62
C HIS A 137 34.65 1.97 4.78
N ASN A 138 33.58 2.76 4.62
CA ASN A 138 32.39 2.40 3.83
C ASN A 138 32.32 3.34 2.62
N LEU A 139 32.67 2.81 1.42
CA LEU A 139 32.69 3.54 0.16
C LEU A 139 31.76 2.87 -0.84
N PHE A 140 30.82 3.64 -1.38
CA PHE A 140 29.84 3.16 -2.36
C PHE A 140 29.84 4.00 -3.63
N PHE A 141 30.02 3.34 -4.75
CA PHE A 141 29.86 3.93 -6.07
C PHE A 141 28.47 3.64 -6.60
N ILE A 142 27.67 4.68 -6.87
CA ILE A 142 26.28 4.52 -7.28
C ILE A 142 25.93 5.43 -8.47
N SER A 143 24.85 5.08 -9.14
CA SER A 143 24.09 5.98 -9.99
C SER A 143 22.61 5.86 -9.63
N VAL A 144 22.07 6.86 -8.97
CA VAL A 144 20.66 6.88 -8.59
C VAL A 144 19.77 6.90 -9.83
N SER A 145 20.12 7.63 -10.89
CA SER A 145 19.37 7.72 -12.14
C SER A 145 19.30 6.37 -12.88
N HIS A 146 20.39 5.61 -12.89
CA HIS A 146 20.51 4.33 -13.61
C HIS A 146 20.33 3.09 -12.71
N ASN A 147 19.95 3.28 -11.45
CA ASN A 147 19.79 2.19 -10.48
C ASN A 147 21.02 1.30 -10.25
N ARG A 148 22.22 1.84 -10.48
CA ARG A 148 23.48 1.13 -10.32
C ARG A 148 24.02 1.29 -8.91
N GLY A 149 24.54 0.22 -8.32
CA GLY A 149 25.19 0.23 -6.98
C GLY A 149 24.25 0.47 -5.78
N THR A 150 23.03 0.97 -6.01
CA THR A 150 22.08 1.33 -4.94
C THR A 150 21.66 0.14 -4.08
N LYS A 151 21.59 -1.07 -4.64
CA LYS A 151 21.29 -2.30 -3.89
C LYS A 151 22.36 -2.63 -2.86
N LYS A 152 23.64 -2.43 -3.21
CA LYS A 152 24.78 -2.67 -2.28
C LYS A 152 24.73 -1.70 -1.10
N LEU A 153 24.50 -0.41 -1.37
CA LEU A 153 24.34 0.62 -0.34
C LEU A 153 23.18 0.29 0.62
N ILE A 154 22.03 -0.07 0.07
CA ILE A 154 20.84 -0.39 0.88
C ILE A 154 21.10 -1.63 1.76
N ASN A 155 21.66 -2.71 1.19
CA ASN A 155 21.97 -3.92 1.96
C ASN A 155 23.00 -3.64 3.07
N TRP A 156 23.94 -2.71 2.85
CA TRP A 156 24.86 -2.29 3.89
C TRP A 156 24.13 -1.52 4.98
N ILE A 157 23.26 -0.57 4.65
CA ILE A 157 22.44 0.13 5.65
C ILE A 157 21.64 -0.87 6.48
N ASP A 158 21.04 -1.88 5.82
CA ASP A 158 20.30 -2.96 6.47
C ASP A 158 21.19 -3.74 7.49
N SER A 159 22.48 -3.92 7.20
CA SER A 159 23.41 -4.63 8.08
C SER A 159 23.91 -3.81 9.26
N GLU A 160 23.96 -2.47 9.13
CA GLU A 160 24.38 -1.55 10.20
C GLU A 160 23.25 -1.27 11.21
N ILE A 161 22.02 -1.59 10.85
CA ILE A 161 20.89 -1.47 11.76
C ILE A 161 20.91 -2.66 12.70
N PRO A 162 21.06 -2.45 14.04
CA PRO A 162 21.00 -3.52 15.00
C PRO A 162 19.72 -4.32 14.80
N LYS A 163 19.83 -5.59 14.53
CA LYS A 163 18.71 -6.50 14.74
C LYS A 163 18.53 -6.49 16.26
N GLU A 164 17.48 -5.86 16.75
CA GLU A 164 17.11 -6.05 18.14
C GLU A 164 16.95 -7.56 18.33
N GLU A 165 17.91 -8.20 18.99
CA GLU A 165 17.69 -9.53 19.57
C GLU A 165 16.51 -9.34 20.50
N ALA A 166 15.39 -9.97 20.14
CA ALA A 166 14.23 -9.95 20.99
C ALA A 166 14.67 -10.40 22.39
N PRO A 167 14.44 -9.60 23.45
CA PRO A 167 14.64 -10.12 24.78
C PRO A 167 13.82 -11.41 24.84
N GLU A 168 14.43 -12.51 25.30
CA GLU A 168 13.70 -13.70 25.70
C GLU A 168 12.72 -13.24 26.78
N LEU A 169 11.53 -12.87 26.33
CA LEU A 169 10.40 -12.64 27.22
C LEU A 169 10.08 -14.03 27.77
N GLU A 170 10.43 -14.26 29.03
CA GLU A 170 9.74 -15.24 29.82
C GLU A 170 8.26 -14.97 29.61
N LEU A 171 7.62 -15.85 28.87
CA LEU A 171 6.18 -15.89 28.70
C LEU A 171 5.66 -16.22 30.08
N GLU A 172 5.31 -15.20 30.89
CA GLU A 172 4.33 -15.43 31.92
C GLU A 172 3.15 -16.06 31.20
N GLU A 173 2.80 -17.28 31.62
CA GLU A 173 1.59 -17.99 31.21
C GLU A 173 0.41 -17.15 31.72
N ASP A 174 0.15 -16.02 31.03
CA ASP A 174 -1.07 -15.23 31.22
C ASP A 174 -2.22 -16.07 30.68
N ASP A 175 -3.17 -16.32 31.54
CA ASP A 175 -4.47 -16.97 31.34
C ASP A 175 -4.85 -17.16 29.88
N GLU A 176 -5.04 -18.41 29.46
CA GLU A 176 -5.55 -18.76 28.13
C GLU A 176 -6.89 -18.06 27.90
N PHE A 177 -6.82 -16.88 27.29
CA PHE A 177 -8.02 -16.14 26.89
C PHE A 177 -8.70 -16.90 25.75
N SER A 178 -9.78 -17.59 26.09
CA SER A 178 -10.50 -18.42 25.13
C SER A 178 -11.41 -17.60 24.21
N LEU A 179 -11.76 -18.16 23.06
CA LEU A 179 -12.76 -17.57 22.16
C LEU A 179 -14.12 -17.44 22.87
N GLU A 180 -14.42 -18.39 23.77
CA GLU A 180 -15.66 -18.42 24.56
C GLU A 180 -15.74 -17.24 25.52
N ASP A 181 -14.64 -16.88 26.19
CA ASP A 181 -14.54 -15.72 27.06
C ASP A 181 -14.73 -14.42 26.28
N PHE A 182 -14.22 -14.35 25.03
CA PHE A 182 -14.41 -13.18 24.18
C PHE A 182 -15.86 -13.03 23.70
N ILE A 183 -16.48 -14.11 23.23
CA ILE A 183 -17.89 -14.10 22.78
C ILE A 183 -18.81 -13.79 23.95
N ALA A 184 -18.51 -14.29 25.15
CA ALA A 184 -19.29 -14.00 26.36
C ALA A 184 -19.09 -12.55 26.85
N SER A 185 -17.91 -11.93 26.60
CA SER A 185 -17.57 -10.58 27.06
C SER A 185 -18.07 -9.46 26.16
N GLU A 186 -18.32 -9.73 24.91
CA GLU A 186 -18.91 -8.78 23.94
C GLU A 186 -20.11 -9.46 23.29
N GLU A 187 -21.26 -8.77 23.20
CA GLU A 187 -22.40 -9.13 22.36
C GLU A 187 -22.00 -9.05 20.86
N ILE A 188 -20.94 -9.79 20.48
CA ILE A 188 -20.60 -9.94 19.06
C ILE A 188 -21.44 -11.10 18.57
N GLU A 189 -22.60 -10.80 18.03
CA GLU A 189 -23.30 -11.73 17.17
C GLU A 189 -22.36 -12.08 16.01
N ILE A 190 -21.83 -13.29 16.04
CA ILE A 190 -21.18 -13.89 14.87
C ILE A 190 -22.35 -14.15 13.92
N ALA A 191 -22.61 -13.22 13.01
CA ALA A 191 -23.67 -13.38 12.03
C ALA A 191 -23.45 -14.70 11.29
N GLU A 192 -24.37 -15.65 11.45
CA GLU A 192 -24.49 -16.80 10.56
C GLU A 192 -25.02 -16.23 9.25
N GLU A 193 -24.13 -15.87 8.34
CA GLU A 193 -24.52 -15.44 7.01
C GLU A 193 -24.98 -16.68 6.24
N GLU A 194 -26.24 -16.68 5.79
CA GLU A 194 -26.73 -17.63 4.83
C GLU A 194 -25.84 -17.55 3.57
N GLU A 195 -25.30 -18.66 3.10
CA GLU A 195 -24.56 -18.73 1.84
C GLU A 195 -25.49 -18.36 0.69
N SER A 196 -25.48 -17.09 0.29
CA SER A 196 -26.18 -16.66 -0.89
C SER A 196 -25.52 -17.26 -2.13
N ASN A 197 -26.31 -17.96 -2.93
CA ASN A 197 -25.88 -18.42 -4.26
C ASN A 197 -25.87 -17.29 -5.28
N GLU A 198 -26.38 -16.12 -4.94
CA GLU A 198 -26.44 -14.94 -5.80
C GLU A 198 -25.27 -14.00 -5.50
N ILE A 199 -24.61 -13.54 -6.56
CA ILE A 199 -23.52 -12.55 -6.53
C ILE A 199 -23.99 -11.30 -7.26
N LYS A 200 -24.12 -10.18 -6.55
CA LYS A 200 -24.52 -8.90 -7.13
C LYS A 200 -23.30 -8.10 -7.60
N VAL A 201 -23.28 -7.82 -8.91
CA VAL A 201 -22.12 -7.19 -9.56
C VAL A 201 -22.51 -5.82 -10.11
N ALA A 202 -21.77 -4.79 -9.71
CA ALA A 202 -21.90 -3.43 -10.25
C ALA A 202 -20.85 -3.16 -11.33
N ILE A 203 -21.28 -2.75 -12.53
CA ILE A 203 -20.39 -2.26 -13.59
C ILE A 203 -20.34 -0.74 -13.53
N ILE A 204 -19.24 -0.19 -13.04
CA ILE A 204 -19.08 1.25 -12.78
C ILE A 204 -17.92 1.85 -13.60
N GLY A 205 -17.93 3.15 -13.73
CA GLY A 205 -16.94 3.90 -14.50
C GLY A 205 -17.59 5.10 -15.20
N ARG A 206 -16.77 6.02 -15.71
CA ARG A 206 -17.27 7.21 -16.41
C ARG A 206 -18.05 6.89 -17.69
N VAL A 207 -18.67 7.90 -18.26
CA VAL A 207 -19.40 7.77 -19.52
C VAL A 207 -18.44 7.39 -20.66
N ASN A 208 -18.88 6.53 -21.59
CA ASN A 208 -18.15 6.08 -22.78
C ASN A 208 -16.90 5.21 -22.56
N VAL A 209 -16.66 4.68 -21.36
CA VAL A 209 -15.59 3.67 -21.12
C VAL A 209 -15.93 2.28 -21.63
N GLY A 210 -17.20 2.07 -22.09
CA GLY A 210 -17.65 0.81 -22.68
C GLY A 210 -18.42 -0.11 -21.73
N LYS A 211 -19.02 0.41 -20.65
CA LYS A 211 -19.84 -0.39 -19.70
C LYS A 211 -20.97 -1.19 -20.37
N SER A 212 -21.73 -0.56 -21.24
CA SER A 212 -22.84 -1.23 -21.97
C SER A 212 -22.31 -2.31 -22.93
N SER A 213 -21.17 -2.07 -23.58
CA SER A 213 -20.55 -3.06 -24.45
C SER A 213 -20.01 -4.24 -23.64
N LEU A 214 -19.44 -3.96 -22.45
CA LEU A 214 -18.97 -4.99 -21.53
C LEU A 214 -20.13 -5.86 -21.01
N LEU A 215 -21.21 -5.24 -20.55
CA LEU A 215 -22.41 -5.96 -20.10
C LEU A 215 -22.93 -6.89 -21.22
N ASN A 216 -23.10 -6.35 -22.42
CA ASN A 216 -23.57 -7.16 -23.56
C ASN A 216 -22.62 -8.31 -23.92
N ALA A 217 -21.31 -8.11 -23.78
CA ALA A 217 -20.31 -9.14 -24.03
C ALA A 217 -20.35 -10.25 -22.97
N LEU A 218 -20.49 -9.89 -21.68
CA LEU A 218 -20.62 -10.84 -20.58
C LEU A 218 -21.88 -11.69 -20.66
N VAL A 219 -23.02 -11.06 -20.90
CA VAL A 219 -24.32 -11.76 -21.04
C VAL A 219 -24.42 -12.56 -22.35
N GLY A 220 -23.72 -12.12 -23.41
CA GLY A 220 -23.76 -12.77 -24.72
C GLY A 220 -22.87 -14.02 -24.84
N GLU A 221 -21.82 -14.16 -24.06
CA GLU A 221 -20.93 -15.33 -24.07
C GLU A 221 -21.55 -16.54 -23.34
N ASP A 222 -22.28 -16.32 -22.25
CA ASP A 222 -22.94 -17.39 -21.46
C ASP A 222 -24.44 -17.42 -21.76
N ARG A 223 -24.85 -18.21 -22.75
CA ARG A 223 -26.22 -18.33 -23.23
C ARG A 223 -27.21 -19.08 -22.32
N SER A 224 -26.93 -19.22 -21.04
CA SER A 224 -27.92 -19.69 -20.06
C SER A 224 -28.59 -18.49 -19.37
N VAL A 225 -29.25 -17.62 -20.16
CA VAL A 225 -30.14 -16.59 -19.60
C VAL A 225 -31.24 -17.30 -18.85
N VAL A 226 -31.24 -17.24 -17.53
CA VAL A 226 -32.34 -17.72 -16.72
C VAL A 226 -33.51 -16.80 -17.03
N SER A 227 -34.54 -17.35 -17.71
CA SER A 227 -35.82 -16.67 -17.88
C SER A 227 -36.35 -16.35 -16.47
N PRO A 228 -36.99 -15.19 -16.23
CA PRO A 228 -37.44 -14.81 -14.90
C PRO A 228 -38.32 -15.90 -14.32
N ILE A 229 -37.80 -16.61 -13.31
CA ILE A 229 -38.62 -17.58 -12.55
C ILE A 229 -39.64 -16.75 -11.79
N SER A 230 -40.89 -16.95 -12.11
CA SER A 230 -42.05 -16.30 -11.49
C SER A 230 -42.07 -16.61 -10.00
N GLY A 231 -41.68 -15.63 -9.16
CA GLY A 231 -41.72 -15.78 -7.70
C GLY A 231 -40.58 -15.12 -6.89
N THR A 232 -39.53 -14.66 -7.54
CA THR A 232 -38.50 -13.84 -6.86
C THR A 232 -38.76 -12.37 -7.11
N THR A 233 -38.67 -11.54 -6.06
CA THR A 233 -38.72 -10.08 -6.12
C THR A 233 -37.48 -9.53 -6.80
N VAL A 234 -37.32 -9.81 -8.10
CA VAL A 234 -36.23 -9.25 -8.90
C VAL A 234 -36.72 -7.93 -9.47
N ASP A 235 -35.98 -6.86 -9.25
CA ASP A 235 -36.20 -5.60 -9.92
C ASP A 235 -36.17 -5.88 -11.46
N PRO A 236 -37.17 -5.48 -12.23
CA PRO A 236 -37.27 -5.81 -13.67
C PRO A 236 -36.19 -5.18 -14.54
N VAL A 237 -35.12 -4.70 -13.93
CA VAL A 237 -34.05 -3.88 -14.48
C VAL A 237 -32.70 -4.59 -14.45
N ASP A 238 -32.59 -5.73 -13.74
CA ASP A 238 -31.32 -6.44 -13.55
C ASP A 238 -31.20 -7.61 -14.55
N GLU A 239 -29.94 -7.87 -14.99
CA GLU A 239 -29.62 -8.99 -15.88
C GLU A 239 -28.92 -10.07 -15.10
N GLN A 240 -29.39 -11.31 -15.25
CA GLN A 240 -28.91 -12.46 -14.52
C GLN A 240 -28.46 -13.58 -15.45
N PHE A 241 -27.41 -14.28 -15.07
CA PHE A 241 -27.00 -15.53 -15.70
C PHE A 241 -26.33 -16.46 -14.69
N GLU A 242 -26.42 -17.74 -14.95
CA GLU A 242 -25.80 -18.77 -14.11
C GLU A 242 -24.38 -19.07 -14.61
N TYR A 243 -23.42 -19.09 -13.67
CA TYR A 243 -22.03 -19.42 -13.95
C TYR A 243 -21.43 -20.27 -12.82
N LYS A 244 -21.03 -21.50 -13.11
CA LYS A 244 -20.47 -22.45 -12.12
C LYS A 244 -21.28 -22.56 -10.83
N ASP A 245 -22.56 -22.85 -10.96
CA ASP A 245 -23.51 -23.03 -9.85
C ASP A 245 -23.77 -21.77 -9.00
N LYS A 246 -23.33 -20.61 -9.44
CA LYS A 246 -23.63 -19.29 -8.85
C LYS A 246 -24.44 -18.44 -9.81
N LEU A 247 -25.40 -17.70 -9.26
CA LEU A 247 -26.21 -16.75 -10.02
C LEU A 247 -25.50 -15.38 -9.97
N ILE A 248 -25.05 -14.89 -11.12
CA ILE A 248 -24.46 -13.54 -11.24
C ILE A 248 -25.55 -12.57 -11.69
N THR A 249 -25.80 -11.54 -10.86
CA THR A 249 -26.79 -10.50 -11.09
C THR A 249 -26.12 -9.15 -11.30
N PHE A 250 -26.25 -8.57 -12.50
CA PHE A 250 -25.76 -7.22 -12.76
C PHE A 250 -26.78 -6.18 -12.33
N VAL A 251 -26.43 -5.34 -11.35
CA VAL A 251 -27.34 -4.34 -10.77
C VAL A 251 -27.47 -3.09 -11.65
N ASP A 252 -28.70 -2.52 -11.73
CA ASP A 252 -29.06 -1.29 -12.46
C ASP A 252 -28.65 -1.29 -13.95
N THR A 253 -28.90 -2.40 -14.64
CA THR A 253 -28.54 -2.53 -16.07
C THR A 253 -29.30 -1.58 -17.00
N ALA A 254 -30.54 -1.15 -16.65
CA ALA A 254 -31.28 -0.15 -17.41
C ALA A 254 -30.54 1.19 -17.50
N GLY A 255 -29.82 1.54 -16.46
CA GLY A 255 -29.04 2.74 -16.49
C GLY A 255 -27.78 2.66 -17.31
N ILE A 256 -27.24 1.47 -17.43
CA ILE A 256 -26.08 1.19 -18.29
C ILE A 256 -26.52 1.27 -19.76
N ARG A 257 -27.73 0.83 -20.10
CA ARG A 257 -28.28 0.80 -21.47
C ARG A 257 -28.85 2.13 -21.97
N LYS A 258 -29.41 2.96 -21.08
CA LYS A 258 -29.98 4.26 -21.51
C LYS A 258 -28.86 5.25 -21.86
N ARG A 259 -28.50 5.35 -23.14
CA ARG A 259 -27.68 6.41 -23.72
C ARG A 259 -28.49 7.72 -23.76
N GLY A 260 -28.49 8.51 -22.68
CA GLY A 260 -29.05 9.86 -22.65
C GLY A 260 -27.95 10.91 -22.69
N LYS A 261 -28.02 11.84 -23.67
CA LYS A 261 -27.31 13.12 -23.60
C LYS A 261 -27.94 13.91 -22.45
N ILE A 262 -27.22 13.97 -21.32
CA ILE A 262 -27.61 14.85 -20.24
C ILE A 262 -26.34 15.63 -19.84
N GLU A 263 -26.28 16.91 -20.22
CA GLU A 263 -25.29 17.89 -19.79
C GLU A 263 -25.60 18.31 -18.34
N GLY A 264 -24.57 18.44 -17.50
CA GLY A 264 -24.71 18.89 -16.12
C GLY A 264 -24.56 17.81 -15.03
N LEU A 265 -23.93 16.65 -15.23
CA LEU A 265 -24.27 15.37 -14.62
C LEU A 265 -23.18 14.63 -13.88
N GLU A 266 -22.04 15.20 -13.57
CA GLU A 266 -21.06 14.50 -12.73
C GLU A 266 -21.67 14.13 -11.36
N LYS A 267 -22.44 15.05 -10.78
CA LYS A 267 -23.08 14.81 -9.47
C LYS A 267 -24.16 13.72 -9.53
N HIS A 268 -24.98 13.71 -10.58
CA HIS A 268 -25.99 12.66 -10.78
C HIS A 268 -25.37 11.31 -11.13
N ALA A 269 -24.27 11.29 -11.90
CA ALA A 269 -23.52 10.08 -12.20
C ALA A 269 -22.91 9.44 -10.93
N LEU A 270 -22.35 10.25 -10.05
CA LEU A 270 -21.79 9.78 -8.76
C LEU A 270 -22.89 9.28 -7.82
N GLN A 271 -24.03 9.98 -7.70
CA GLN A 271 -25.17 9.54 -6.89
C GLN A 271 -25.74 8.21 -7.38
N ARG A 272 -25.80 8.02 -8.70
CA ARG A 272 -26.24 6.75 -9.27
C ARG A 272 -25.25 5.63 -9.01
N THR A 273 -23.97 5.89 -9.24
CA THR A 273 -22.90 4.94 -8.90
C THR A 273 -23.00 4.54 -7.42
N GLN A 274 -23.25 5.50 -6.52
CA GLN A 274 -23.40 5.22 -5.10
C GLN A 274 -24.56 4.24 -4.83
N LYS A 275 -25.75 4.45 -5.43
CA LYS A 275 -26.90 3.53 -5.29
C LYS A 275 -26.60 2.12 -5.79
N MET A 276 -25.86 2.00 -6.90
CA MET A 276 -25.44 0.67 -7.41
C MET A 276 -24.51 -0.03 -6.42
N LEU A 277 -23.58 0.71 -5.82
CA LEU A 277 -22.62 0.16 -4.87
C LEU A 277 -23.27 -0.24 -3.53
N GLU A 278 -24.38 0.38 -3.14
CA GLU A 278 -25.13 0.05 -1.90
C GLU A 278 -25.70 -1.38 -1.92
N THR A 279 -25.95 -1.92 -3.09
CA THR A 279 -26.59 -3.24 -3.26
C THR A 279 -25.67 -4.30 -3.86
N ALA A 280 -24.46 -3.94 -4.27
CA ALA A 280 -23.53 -4.83 -4.92
C ALA A 280 -22.57 -5.52 -3.93
N ASP A 281 -22.14 -6.73 -4.28
CA ASP A 281 -21.06 -7.46 -3.61
C ASP A 281 -19.70 -7.17 -4.26
N VAL A 282 -19.68 -7.11 -5.61
CA VAL A 282 -18.46 -6.93 -6.40
C VAL A 282 -18.61 -5.76 -7.36
N ALA A 283 -17.60 -4.90 -7.42
CA ALA A 283 -17.54 -3.77 -8.34
C ALA A 283 -16.51 -4.00 -9.46
N LEU A 284 -16.96 -3.89 -10.72
CA LEU A 284 -16.09 -3.84 -11.90
C LEU A 284 -15.83 -2.37 -12.23
N LEU A 285 -14.68 -1.84 -11.81
CA LEU A 285 -14.25 -0.48 -12.14
C LEU A 285 -13.69 -0.44 -13.56
N VAL A 286 -14.53 -0.04 -14.52
CA VAL A 286 -14.18 0.00 -15.95
C VAL A 286 -13.51 1.31 -16.31
N ILE A 287 -12.31 1.22 -16.85
CA ILE A 287 -11.48 2.34 -17.26
C ILE A 287 -11.14 2.20 -18.75
N ASP A 288 -11.10 3.33 -19.44
CA ASP A 288 -10.74 3.41 -20.85
C ASP A 288 -9.21 3.45 -21.01
N SER A 289 -8.62 2.38 -21.55
CA SER A 289 -7.17 2.28 -21.76
C SER A 289 -6.64 3.04 -22.99
N SER A 290 -7.55 3.56 -23.83
CA SER A 290 -7.19 4.34 -25.03
C SER A 290 -6.85 5.81 -24.73
N CYS A 291 -6.98 6.25 -23.47
CA CYS A 291 -6.72 7.63 -23.07
C CYS A 291 -6.20 7.70 -21.64
N GLU A 292 -5.68 8.86 -21.22
CA GLU A 292 -5.23 9.13 -19.85
C GLU A 292 -6.41 9.06 -18.86
N PHE A 293 -6.08 8.66 -17.60
CA PHE A 293 -7.02 8.60 -16.50
C PHE A 293 -7.52 10.00 -16.14
N LYS A 294 -8.81 10.12 -15.89
CA LYS A 294 -9.46 11.38 -15.52
C LYS A 294 -9.73 11.45 -14.03
N GLU A 295 -9.91 12.65 -13.51
CA GLU A 295 -10.28 12.88 -12.10
C GLU A 295 -11.57 12.16 -11.71
N LEU A 296 -12.52 12.03 -12.63
CA LEU A 296 -13.78 11.31 -12.38
C LEU A 296 -13.54 9.80 -12.17
N ASP A 297 -12.56 9.19 -12.85
CA ASP A 297 -12.19 7.78 -12.61
C ASP A 297 -11.72 7.58 -11.17
N GLU A 298 -10.97 8.54 -10.62
CA GLU A 298 -10.49 8.52 -9.24
C GLU A 298 -11.64 8.71 -8.22
N LYS A 299 -12.55 9.67 -8.49
CA LYS A 299 -13.73 9.89 -7.64
C LYS A 299 -14.62 8.64 -7.55
N ILE A 300 -14.83 7.94 -8.69
CA ILE A 300 -15.58 6.68 -8.73
C ILE A 300 -14.83 5.57 -7.97
N ALA A 301 -13.51 5.47 -8.14
CA ALA A 301 -12.69 4.49 -7.43
C ALA A 301 -12.74 4.68 -5.91
N HIS A 302 -12.74 5.94 -5.42
CA HIS A 302 -12.89 6.24 -4.00
C HIS A 302 -14.26 5.83 -3.43
N LEU A 303 -15.32 5.87 -4.23
CA LEU A 303 -16.61 5.34 -3.78
C LEU A 303 -16.54 3.83 -3.53
N VAL A 304 -15.89 3.07 -4.41
CA VAL A 304 -15.72 1.62 -4.21
C VAL A 304 -14.98 1.31 -2.92
N ASP A 305 -13.87 2.00 -2.67
CA ASP A 305 -13.08 1.84 -1.44
C ASP A 305 -13.91 2.17 -0.19
N LYS A 306 -14.71 3.25 -0.25
CA LYS A 306 -15.59 3.66 0.84
C LYS A 306 -16.66 2.62 1.18
N PHE A 307 -17.23 1.93 0.18
CA PHE A 307 -18.22 0.88 0.40
C PHE A 307 -17.60 -0.46 0.80
N GLY A 308 -16.29 -0.62 0.66
CA GLY A 308 -15.58 -1.82 1.06
C GLY A 308 -15.92 -3.07 0.25
N LEU A 309 -16.41 -2.93 -0.98
CA LEU A 309 -16.82 -4.04 -1.84
C LEU A 309 -15.65 -4.87 -2.35
N GLY A 310 -15.94 -6.09 -2.81
CA GLY A 310 -15.04 -6.79 -3.71
C GLY A 310 -14.82 -5.96 -4.97
N VAL A 311 -13.57 -5.85 -5.47
CA VAL A 311 -13.28 -4.95 -6.60
C VAL A 311 -12.25 -5.53 -7.56
N MET A 312 -12.46 -5.34 -8.86
CA MET A 312 -11.43 -5.46 -9.88
C MET A 312 -11.39 -4.22 -10.77
N ILE A 313 -10.22 -3.88 -11.26
CA ILE A 313 -10.00 -2.80 -12.22
C ILE A 313 -9.94 -3.41 -13.62
N VAL A 314 -10.88 -2.99 -14.48
CA VAL A 314 -11.03 -3.50 -15.84
C VAL A 314 -10.57 -2.43 -16.83
N LEU A 315 -9.39 -2.62 -17.42
CA LEU A 315 -8.86 -1.77 -18.49
C LEU A 315 -9.48 -2.21 -19.81
N ASN A 316 -10.56 -1.52 -20.21
CA ASN A 316 -11.29 -1.79 -21.43
C ASN A 316 -10.72 -1.03 -22.64
N LYS A 317 -11.14 -1.40 -23.85
CA LYS A 317 -10.63 -0.93 -25.14
C LYS A 317 -9.14 -1.24 -25.34
N TRP A 318 -8.74 -2.42 -24.90
CA TRP A 318 -7.35 -2.84 -24.97
C TRP A 318 -6.81 -2.99 -26.40
N ASP A 319 -7.71 -3.15 -27.39
CA ASP A 319 -7.43 -3.09 -28.81
C ASP A 319 -6.87 -1.74 -29.29
N MET A 320 -7.12 -0.68 -28.52
CA MET A 320 -6.65 0.69 -28.77
C MET A 320 -5.85 1.25 -27.59
N ALA A 321 -5.26 0.39 -26.76
CA ALA A 321 -4.58 0.82 -25.54
C ALA A 321 -3.42 1.80 -25.84
N MET A 322 -3.35 2.88 -25.05
CA MET A 322 -2.32 3.92 -25.19
C MET A 322 -0.95 3.45 -24.72
N TYR A 323 -0.91 2.48 -23.80
CA TYR A 323 0.31 1.95 -23.17
C TYR A 323 0.29 0.43 -23.19
N ASP A 324 1.47 -0.20 -23.08
CA ASP A 324 1.61 -1.63 -22.82
C ASP A 324 1.05 -2.02 -21.43
N TYR A 325 1.02 -3.31 -21.15
CA TYR A 325 0.44 -3.83 -19.91
C TYR A 325 1.18 -3.33 -18.66
N GLU A 326 2.51 -3.40 -18.65
CA GLU A 326 3.32 -3.05 -17.47
C GLU A 326 3.14 -1.58 -17.10
N LYS A 327 3.23 -0.70 -18.09
CA LYS A 327 3.05 0.74 -17.91
C LYS A 327 1.62 1.12 -17.52
N SER A 328 0.63 0.42 -18.08
CA SER A 328 -0.78 0.62 -17.71
C SER A 328 -1.03 0.23 -16.25
N VAL A 329 -0.50 -0.91 -15.80
CA VAL A 329 -0.60 -1.34 -14.40
C VAL A 329 0.16 -0.39 -13.48
N GLU A 330 1.35 0.08 -13.84
CA GLU A 330 2.10 1.07 -13.07
C GLU A 330 1.27 2.34 -12.85
N LYS A 331 0.68 2.89 -13.92
CA LYS A 331 -0.18 4.07 -13.83
C LYS A 331 -1.43 3.84 -12.97
N VAL A 332 -2.06 2.66 -13.08
CA VAL A 332 -3.18 2.27 -12.21
C VAL A 332 -2.74 2.27 -10.76
N ARG A 333 -1.59 1.65 -10.43
CA ARG A 333 -1.06 1.57 -9.06
C ARG A 333 -0.62 2.94 -8.52
N GLU A 334 -0.13 3.83 -9.36
CA GLU A 334 0.19 5.20 -8.98
C GLU A 334 -1.06 6.04 -8.69
N ARG A 335 -2.11 5.89 -9.50
CA ARG A 335 -3.34 6.68 -9.40
C ARG A 335 -4.28 6.16 -8.31
N PHE A 336 -4.44 4.84 -8.22
CA PHE A 336 -5.39 4.19 -7.29
C PHE A 336 -4.65 3.43 -6.17
N LYS A 337 -3.75 4.11 -5.45
CA LYS A 337 -2.94 3.51 -4.36
C LYS A 337 -3.80 2.84 -3.28
N PHE A 338 -4.97 3.38 -3.00
CA PHE A 338 -5.94 2.86 -2.03
C PHE A 338 -6.59 1.55 -2.50
N LEU A 339 -6.62 1.26 -3.82
CA LEU A 339 -7.07 0.00 -4.39
C LEU A 339 -5.89 -0.93 -4.78
N SER A 340 -4.78 -0.88 -4.05
CA SER A 340 -3.60 -1.71 -4.34
C SER A 340 -3.87 -3.21 -4.31
N TYR A 341 -4.92 -3.63 -3.62
CA TYR A 341 -5.38 -5.01 -3.50
C TYR A 341 -6.25 -5.49 -4.69
N ALA A 342 -6.76 -4.56 -5.50
CA ALA A 342 -7.61 -4.88 -6.64
C ALA A 342 -6.80 -5.49 -7.80
N PRO A 343 -7.18 -6.64 -8.37
CA PRO A 343 -6.58 -7.15 -9.60
C PRO A 343 -6.87 -6.22 -10.78
N VAL A 344 -5.94 -6.17 -11.72
CA VAL A 344 -6.07 -5.39 -12.96
C VAL A 344 -6.18 -6.34 -14.14
N ILE A 345 -7.27 -6.27 -14.89
CA ILE A 345 -7.53 -7.10 -16.06
C ILE A 345 -7.71 -6.21 -17.29
N THR A 346 -7.05 -6.58 -18.36
CA THR A 346 -7.17 -5.90 -19.65
C THR A 346 -8.12 -6.66 -20.58
N ILE A 347 -9.07 -5.95 -21.15
CA ILE A 347 -10.07 -6.52 -22.05
C ILE A 347 -10.37 -5.61 -23.25
N SER A 348 -10.93 -6.17 -24.29
CA SER A 348 -11.68 -5.41 -25.29
C SER A 348 -13.10 -5.94 -25.36
N ALA A 349 -14.07 -5.17 -24.86
CA ALA A 349 -15.48 -5.51 -24.94
C ALA A 349 -16.00 -5.51 -26.40
N LEU A 350 -15.31 -4.82 -27.31
CA LEU A 350 -15.67 -4.76 -28.71
C LEU A 350 -15.25 -6.04 -29.48
N THR A 351 -14.03 -6.52 -29.21
CA THR A 351 -13.45 -7.70 -29.88
C THR A 351 -13.60 -8.98 -29.06
N HIS A 352 -14.29 -8.92 -27.91
CA HIS A 352 -14.45 -10.00 -26.94
C HIS A 352 -13.14 -10.54 -26.35
N GLN A 353 -12.02 -9.80 -26.52
CA GLN A 353 -10.71 -10.22 -26.01
C GLN A 353 -10.72 -10.30 -24.48
N ARG A 354 -10.44 -11.50 -23.93
CA ARG A 354 -10.32 -11.80 -22.49
C ARG A 354 -11.58 -11.52 -21.64
N VAL A 355 -12.75 -11.29 -22.23
CA VAL A 355 -14.00 -11.04 -21.49
C VAL A 355 -14.36 -12.27 -20.63
N HIS A 356 -14.21 -13.50 -21.18
CA HIS A 356 -14.47 -14.76 -20.46
C HIS A 356 -13.71 -14.90 -19.13
N LYS A 357 -12.54 -14.25 -18.98
CA LYS A 357 -11.75 -14.29 -17.73
C LYS A 357 -12.39 -13.49 -16.59
N LEU A 358 -13.32 -12.60 -16.90
CA LEU A 358 -13.95 -11.77 -15.87
C LEU A 358 -14.87 -12.59 -14.98
N ASN A 359 -15.60 -13.57 -15.52
CA ASN A 359 -16.53 -14.39 -14.74
C ASN A 359 -15.78 -15.23 -13.69
N ASP A 360 -14.66 -15.87 -14.07
CA ASP A 360 -13.82 -16.58 -13.12
C ASP A 360 -13.26 -15.65 -12.03
N LYS A 361 -12.86 -14.44 -12.42
CA LYS A 361 -12.31 -13.48 -11.47
C LYS A 361 -13.37 -12.86 -10.54
N ILE A 362 -14.62 -12.70 -11.00
CA ILE A 362 -15.73 -12.30 -10.16
C ILE A 362 -15.96 -13.32 -9.06
N LEU A 363 -15.99 -14.63 -9.40
CA LEU A 363 -16.15 -15.70 -8.42
C LEU A 363 -15.00 -15.69 -7.40
N GLU A 364 -13.76 -15.62 -7.87
CA GLU A 364 -12.57 -15.60 -6.98
C GLU A 364 -12.61 -14.41 -6.01
N ILE A 365 -12.98 -13.22 -6.49
CA ILE A 365 -13.10 -12.03 -5.63
C ILE A 365 -14.24 -12.19 -4.63
N TYR A 366 -15.39 -12.71 -5.05
CA TYR A 366 -16.51 -12.96 -4.15
C TYR A 366 -16.18 -13.99 -3.08
N ASP A 367 -15.48 -15.08 -3.43
CA ASP A 367 -15.00 -16.09 -2.49
C ASP A 367 -14.03 -15.48 -1.46
N ASN A 368 -13.14 -14.57 -1.89
CA ASN A 368 -12.26 -13.86 -1.00
C ASN A 368 -13.03 -12.85 -0.11
N TYR A 369 -14.05 -12.21 -0.65
CA TYR A 369 -14.89 -11.20 0.01
C TYR A 369 -15.78 -11.80 1.09
N SER A 370 -16.33 -12.99 0.84
CA SER A 370 -17.18 -13.74 1.77
C SER A 370 -16.42 -14.74 2.65
N ARG A 371 -15.08 -14.85 2.45
CA ARG A 371 -14.25 -15.82 3.14
C ARG A 371 -14.22 -15.61 4.63
N ARG A 372 -14.43 -16.69 5.39
CA ARG A 372 -14.18 -16.77 6.81
C ARG A 372 -12.88 -17.51 7.11
N ILE A 373 -11.99 -16.89 7.87
CA ILE A 373 -10.74 -17.49 8.32
C ILE A 373 -10.99 -18.18 9.65
N PRO A 374 -10.61 -19.45 9.83
CA PRO A 374 -10.64 -20.10 11.13
C PRO A 374 -9.80 -19.31 12.14
N THR A 375 -10.35 -19.07 13.33
CA THR A 375 -9.74 -18.24 14.38
C THR A 375 -8.34 -18.72 14.76
N SER A 376 -8.11 -20.04 14.82
CA SER A 376 -6.78 -20.61 15.10
C SER A 376 -5.74 -20.20 14.06
N LYS A 377 -6.07 -20.30 12.75
CA LYS A 377 -5.17 -19.90 11.66
C LYS A 377 -4.92 -18.39 11.65
N LEU A 378 -5.95 -17.60 12.00
CA LEU A 378 -5.82 -16.15 12.09
C LEU A 378 -4.84 -15.75 13.21
N ASN A 379 -4.98 -16.37 14.40
CA ASN A 379 -4.10 -16.08 15.53
C ASN A 379 -2.66 -16.56 15.27
N GLU A 380 -2.48 -17.71 14.61
CA GLU A 380 -1.15 -18.16 14.16
C GLU A 380 -0.50 -17.15 13.22
N ALA A 381 -1.25 -16.63 12.22
CA ALA A 381 -0.75 -15.60 11.31
C ALA A 381 -0.38 -14.30 12.03
N ILE A 382 -1.19 -13.86 13.00
CA ILE A 382 -0.89 -12.67 13.82
C ILE A 382 0.33 -12.91 14.70
N LYS A 383 0.47 -14.10 15.31
CA LYS A 383 1.65 -14.46 16.11
C LYS A 383 2.92 -14.42 15.27
N ILE A 384 2.90 -14.99 14.07
CA ILE A 384 4.04 -14.93 13.12
C ILE A 384 4.32 -13.49 12.71
N ALA A 385 3.29 -12.69 12.41
CA ALA A 385 3.47 -11.28 12.07
C ALA A 385 4.12 -10.50 13.23
N ASN A 386 3.67 -10.71 14.47
CA ASN A 386 4.22 -10.06 15.65
C ASN A 386 5.68 -10.50 15.95
N SER A 387 6.03 -11.78 15.71
CA SER A 387 7.40 -12.26 15.88
C SER A 387 8.38 -11.69 14.85
N ARG A 388 7.88 -11.39 13.64
CA ARG A 388 8.68 -10.76 12.59
C ARG A 388 8.86 -9.26 12.79
N HIS A 389 7.90 -8.61 13.43
CA HIS A 389 7.90 -7.18 13.66
C HIS A 389 7.24 -6.88 15.01
N HIS A 390 8.05 -6.51 15.99
CA HIS A 390 7.54 -6.09 17.29
C HIS A 390 6.71 -4.82 17.14
N LEU A 391 5.54 -4.82 17.77
CA LEU A 391 4.68 -3.65 17.79
C LEU A 391 5.40 -2.50 18.51
N PRO A 392 5.33 -1.26 18.00
CA PRO A 392 5.99 -0.13 18.61
C PRO A 392 5.50 0.07 20.06
N SER A 393 6.40 0.47 20.95
CA SER A 393 6.01 0.87 22.30
C SER A 393 5.35 2.25 22.29
N ASP A 394 4.29 2.41 23.07
CA ASP A 394 3.65 3.71 23.33
C ASP A 394 3.97 4.16 24.75
N ASN A 395 4.63 5.32 24.90
CA ASN A 395 5.07 5.87 26.18
C ASN A 395 5.90 4.86 27.03
N GLY A 396 6.78 4.08 26.39
CA GLY A 396 7.63 3.09 27.04
C GLY A 396 6.94 1.78 27.42
N GLN A 397 5.68 1.59 27.06
CA GLN A 397 4.94 0.36 27.29
C GLN A 397 4.67 -0.36 25.98
N LEU A 398 4.96 -1.67 25.94
CA LEU A 398 4.76 -2.52 24.77
C LEU A 398 3.28 -2.64 24.40
N ILE A 399 3.01 -2.56 23.11
CA ILE A 399 1.69 -2.89 22.56
C ILE A 399 1.66 -4.40 22.34
N LYS A 400 0.67 -5.08 22.99
CA LYS A 400 0.45 -6.52 22.82
C LYS A 400 -0.90 -6.77 22.15
N ILE A 401 -0.95 -7.61 21.11
CA ILE A 401 -2.19 -8.20 20.58
C ILE A 401 -2.31 -9.56 21.24
N TYR A 402 -3.38 -9.75 22.00
CA TYR A 402 -3.67 -11.00 22.72
C TYR A 402 -4.37 -12.02 21.83
N PHE A 403 -5.33 -11.53 21.04
CA PHE A 403 -6.21 -12.37 20.26
C PHE A 403 -6.73 -11.64 19.02
N ALA A 404 -7.04 -12.40 17.96
CA ALA A 404 -7.67 -11.88 16.76
C ALA A 404 -8.82 -12.80 16.34
N THR A 405 -9.95 -12.20 15.98
CA THR A 405 -11.11 -12.92 15.46
C THR A 405 -11.76 -12.17 14.31
N GLN A 406 -12.21 -12.90 13.30
CA GLN A 406 -13.00 -12.33 12.22
C GLN A 406 -14.48 -12.39 12.64
N PHE A 407 -15.10 -11.23 12.83
CA PHE A 407 -16.49 -11.12 13.27
C PHE A 407 -17.48 -10.84 12.14
N GLU A 408 -17.00 -10.33 11.01
CA GLU A 408 -17.83 -10.01 9.83
C GLU A 408 -17.11 -10.42 8.55
N THR A 409 -17.88 -10.82 7.54
CA THR A 409 -17.45 -10.97 6.14
C THR A 409 -18.06 -9.83 5.33
N LYS A 410 -17.69 -9.68 4.07
CA LYS A 410 -18.28 -8.72 3.11
C LYS A 410 -18.30 -7.24 3.55
N PRO A 411 -17.14 -6.62 3.84
CA PRO A 411 -15.77 -7.11 3.73
C PRO A 411 -15.28 -7.85 4.99
N PRO A 412 -14.16 -8.61 4.92
CA PRO A 412 -13.54 -9.22 6.08
C PRO A 412 -13.16 -8.20 7.15
N ARG A 413 -13.83 -8.23 8.31
CA ARG A 413 -13.52 -7.40 9.48
C ARG A 413 -12.95 -8.27 10.59
N ILE A 414 -11.80 -7.88 11.09
CA ILE A 414 -11.03 -8.64 12.08
C ILE A 414 -10.85 -7.76 13.32
N ALA A 415 -11.36 -8.19 14.43
CA ALA A 415 -11.10 -7.59 15.73
C ALA A 415 -9.71 -8.00 16.23
N LEU A 416 -8.92 -7.05 16.68
CA LEU A 416 -7.63 -7.26 17.35
C LEU A 416 -7.79 -6.88 18.82
N ILE A 417 -7.82 -7.87 19.70
CA ILE A 417 -7.92 -7.67 21.13
C ILE A 417 -6.53 -7.33 21.67
N MET A 418 -6.38 -6.17 22.25
CA MET A 418 -5.07 -5.65 22.62
C MET A 418 -5.12 -4.76 23.86
N ASN A 419 -3.95 -4.54 24.48
CA ASN A 419 -3.86 -3.69 25.68
C ASN A 419 -4.09 -2.21 25.38
N ARG A 420 -3.69 -1.71 24.19
CA ARG A 420 -3.72 -0.28 23.82
C ARG A 420 -4.29 -0.06 22.40
N PRO A 421 -5.60 -0.15 22.21
CA PRO A 421 -6.23 -0.03 20.90
C PRO A 421 -5.96 1.31 20.21
N LYS A 422 -5.92 2.40 20.99
CA LYS A 422 -5.70 3.77 20.46
C LYS A 422 -4.29 4.01 19.95
N SER A 423 -3.33 3.19 20.39
CA SER A 423 -1.91 3.30 20.03
C SER A 423 -1.54 2.46 18.79
N LEU A 424 -2.50 1.74 18.18
CA LEU A 424 -2.26 1.00 16.95
C LEU A 424 -2.23 1.96 15.76
N HIS A 425 -1.05 2.41 15.38
CA HIS A 425 -0.82 3.33 14.27
C HIS A 425 -1.23 2.74 12.92
N PHE A 426 -1.55 3.62 11.98
CA PHE A 426 -1.93 3.25 10.60
C PHE A 426 -0.88 2.37 9.92
N SER A 427 0.40 2.65 10.11
CA SER A 427 1.52 1.87 9.58
C SER A 427 1.49 0.41 10.05
N THR A 428 1.26 0.19 11.35
CA THR A 428 1.15 -1.15 11.93
C THR A 428 -0.08 -1.89 11.40
N LYS A 429 -1.22 -1.19 11.28
CA LYS A 429 -2.40 -1.78 10.64
C LYS A 429 -2.09 -2.23 9.20
N ARG A 430 -1.44 -1.36 8.42
CA ARG A 430 -1.05 -1.68 7.04
C ARG A 430 -0.08 -2.86 6.97
N TYR A 431 0.89 -2.91 7.87
CA TYR A 431 1.80 -4.05 7.98
C TYR A 431 1.04 -5.35 8.24
N LEU A 432 0.16 -5.38 9.26
CA LEU A 432 -0.63 -6.56 9.59
C LEU A 432 -1.54 -6.99 8.42
N VAL A 433 -2.20 -6.04 7.75
CA VAL A 433 -2.98 -6.32 6.53
C VAL A 433 -2.13 -6.97 5.44
N ASN A 434 -0.91 -6.45 5.21
CA ASN A 434 0.01 -7.02 4.21
C ASN A 434 0.46 -8.43 4.60
N GLN A 435 0.73 -8.69 5.89
CA GLN A 435 1.05 -10.04 6.36
C GLN A 435 -0.15 -10.99 6.18
N LEU A 436 -1.36 -10.58 6.55
CA LEU A 436 -2.57 -11.38 6.36
C LEU A 436 -2.82 -11.71 4.88
N ARG A 437 -2.55 -10.77 3.96
CA ARG A 437 -2.59 -11.03 2.50
C ARG A 437 -1.55 -12.05 2.05
N GLY A 438 -0.40 -12.11 2.71
CA GLY A 438 0.64 -13.12 2.45
C GLY A 438 0.26 -14.53 2.93
N PHE A 439 -0.53 -14.64 4.00
CA PHE A 439 -1.00 -15.92 4.54
C PHE A 439 -2.28 -16.41 3.88
N PHE A 440 -3.17 -15.47 3.52
CA PHE A 440 -4.49 -15.76 2.98
C PHE A 440 -4.70 -14.99 1.68
N ASN A 441 -5.28 -15.64 0.69
CA ASN A 441 -5.64 -14.95 -0.55
C ASN A 441 -6.82 -14.01 -0.29
N PHE A 442 -6.57 -12.70 -0.32
CA PHE A 442 -7.58 -11.64 -0.23
C PHE A 442 -7.49 -10.70 -1.44
N GLU A 443 -7.09 -11.22 -2.59
CA GLU A 443 -7.06 -10.43 -3.81
C GLU A 443 -8.48 -9.92 -4.14
N GLY A 444 -8.57 -8.65 -4.49
CA GLY A 444 -9.82 -8.00 -4.83
C GLY A 444 -10.70 -7.58 -3.65
N THR A 445 -10.28 -7.82 -2.39
CA THR A 445 -11.09 -7.40 -1.23
C THR A 445 -10.29 -6.63 -0.19
N GLN A 446 -10.94 -5.70 0.49
CA GLN A 446 -10.37 -4.95 1.60
C GLN A 446 -10.38 -5.81 2.87
N ILE A 447 -9.33 -5.66 3.71
CA ILE A 447 -9.28 -6.24 5.06
C ILE A 447 -9.35 -5.08 6.05
N ILE A 448 -10.32 -5.12 6.95
CA ILE A 448 -10.52 -4.08 7.97
C ILE A 448 -10.09 -4.61 9.33
N LEU A 449 -9.09 -3.96 9.96
CA LEU A 449 -8.62 -4.29 11.29
C LEU A 449 -9.21 -3.32 12.30
N GLU A 450 -9.92 -3.85 13.29
CA GLU A 450 -10.54 -3.09 14.38
C GLU A 450 -9.86 -3.40 15.70
N PRO A 451 -9.01 -2.49 16.23
CA PRO A 451 -8.41 -2.67 17.52
C PRO A 451 -9.45 -2.49 18.63
N LYS A 452 -9.56 -3.48 19.52
CA LYS A 452 -10.46 -3.46 20.68
C LYS A 452 -9.69 -3.67 21.98
N LYS A 453 -10.14 -3.07 23.08
CA LYS A 453 -9.51 -3.21 24.39
C LYS A 453 -9.92 -4.55 25.02
N LYS A 454 -8.98 -5.25 25.66
CA LYS A 454 -9.31 -6.39 26.53
C LYS A 454 -10.14 -5.83 27.72
N LYS A 455 -11.37 -6.32 27.93
CA LYS A 455 -12.16 -5.98 29.12
C LYS A 455 -11.49 -6.61 30.34
N SER A 456 -11.38 -5.86 31.44
CA SER A 456 -10.94 -6.38 32.73
C SER A 456 -12.14 -6.98 33.47
N ASN A 457 -11.90 -7.97 34.35
CA ASN A 457 -12.96 -8.57 35.17
C ASN A 457 -13.70 -7.54 36.08
N GLU A 458 -13.14 -6.35 36.28
CA GLU A 458 -13.73 -5.27 37.02
C GLU A 458 -14.86 -4.53 36.27
N ASP A 459 -14.95 -4.69 34.94
CA ASP A 459 -16.01 -4.06 34.13
C ASP A 459 -17.34 -4.87 34.17
N TYR A 460 -17.38 -6.01 34.86
CA TYR A 460 -18.58 -6.85 35.01
C TYR A 460 -19.42 -6.57 36.24
N ASP A 461 -18.92 -5.76 37.22
CA ASP A 461 -19.57 -5.47 38.47
C ASP A 461 -20.16 -4.05 38.55
N SER A 462 -20.32 -3.35 37.43
CA SER A 462 -20.90 -2.01 37.38
C SER A 462 -22.16 -1.92 36.51
#